data_606746622e747591724b6d046edda2ec
#
_entry.id   606746622e747591724b6d046edda2ec
#
_cell.length_a   1.000
_cell.length_b   1.000
_cell.length_c   1.000
_cell.angle_alpha   90.00
_cell.angle_beta   90.00
_cell.angle_gamma   90.00
#
_symmetry.space_group_name_H-M   'P 1'
#
loop_
_entity.id
_entity.type
_entity.pdbx_description
1 polymer ?
#
loop_
_entity_poly.entity_id
_entity_poly.type
_entity_poly.pdbx_seq_one_letter_code
_entity_poly.pdbx_strand_id
1 'polypeptide(L)'
;MDKKTTQLHKYHLSQEAKFIDFGDWSMPFSYEGTLKEHDIVRTSSGFFDVSHMGRLEIQYSEIEKISKLICSEIIDIPSNKALYSIFTNADGNALDDVIFWKFDDKIILIPNASNLEKIKSHLVAHNVEFIDKSPDTVLIAVQGPDTIELIQDRFEIPDKFSTNYTESFLYARTGYTGEDGVEIMANNEDAESLLTFLIEKGIKPCGLGSRDTLRLEASLPLYGFELTEDITPVEASLNWTITNKNEYLGSNRINDQLSGESHKVLKKFIINSRKIARTETVGIAGETKGLVTSGNFSPVLNKSIGFILFENMPSHDLIEFDIRGNLIEGNIVN
;
A
#
# COMPACT_ATOMS: atom_id res chain seq x y z
N MET A 1 -5.26 23.48 12.32
CA MET A 1 -3.85 23.08 12.54
C MET A 1 -3.19 23.05 11.19
N ASP A 2 -1.94 23.51 11.10
CA ASP A 2 -1.20 23.37 9.85
C ASP A 2 -0.95 21.89 9.55
N LYS A 3 -1.11 21.51 8.29
CA LYS A 3 -0.88 20.12 7.84
C LYS A 3 0.62 19.79 7.89
N LYS A 4 0.94 18.55 8.21
CA LYS A 4 2.30 18.02 8.09
C LYS A 4 2.74 18.05 6.62
N THR A 5 4.03 18.24 6.38
CA THR A 5 4.63 18.19 5.04
C THR A 5 5.80 17.24 5.04
N THR A 6 6.09 16.64 3.89
CA THR A 6 7.29 15.80 3.74
C THR A 6 8.56 16.66 3.66
N GLN A 7 9.70 16.04 3.83
CA GLN A 7 11.01 16.69 3.68
C GLN A 7 11.21 17.25 2.27
N LEU A 8 10.51 16.67 1.27
CA LEU A 8 10.58 17.10 -0.14
C LEU A 8 9.57 18.19 -0.52
N HIS A 9 8.84 18.75 0.43
CA HIS A 9 7.78 19.73 0.17
C HIS A 9 8.25 20.93 -0.66
N LYS A 10 9.45 21.47 -0.40
CA LYS A 10 10.02 22.56 -1.17
C LYS A 10 10.26 22.17 -2.65
N TYR A 11 10.71 20.96 -2.88
CA TYR A 11 10.85 20.41 -4.23
C TYR A 11 9.49 20.37 -4.94
N HIS A 12 8.46 19.83 -4.29
CA HIS A 12 7.11 19.75 -4.88
C HIS A 12 6.54 21.13 -5.23
N LEU A 13 6.76 22.13 -4.38
CA LEU A 13 6.39 23.53 -4.67
C LEU A 13 7.14 24.08 -5.90
N SER A 14 8.44 23.79 -6.03
CA SER A 14 9.24 24.23 -7.18
C SER A 14 8.81 23.59 -8.50
N GLN A 15 8.17 22.42 -8.43
CA GLN A 15 7.60 21.70 -9.57
C GLN A 15 6.12 22.04 -9.82
N GLU A 16 5.59 23.09 -9.17
CA GLU A 16 4.18 23.52 -9.28
C GLU A 16 3.15 22.41 -9.03
N ALA A 17 3.49 21.47 -8.12
CA ALA A 17 2.60 20.39 -7.77
C ALA A 17 1.26 20.92 -7.24
N LYS A 18 0.16 20.26 -7.62
CA LYS A 18 -1.15 20.46 -6.99
C LYS A 18 -1.20 19.60 -5.72
N PHE A 19 -1.55 20.22 -4.60
CA PHE A 19 -1.61 19.53 -3.31
C PHE A 19 -3.03 19.11 -2.95
N ILE A 20 -3.12 18.08 -2.12
CA ILE A 20 -4.35 17.61 -1.48
C ILE A 20 -4.09 17.31 -0.01
N ASP A 21 -5.12 17.48 0.80
CA ASP A 21 -5.13 16.98 2.17
C ASP A 21 -5.28 15.45 2.16
N PHE A 22 -4.27 14.75 2.67
CA PHE A 22 -4.25 13.30 2.82
C PHE A 22 -4.05 12.94 4.30
N GLY A 23 -5.15 12.72 5.01
CA GLY A 23 -5.15 12.67 6.46
C GLY A 23 -4.61 13.97 7.07
N ASP A 24 -3.56 13.87 7.88
CA ASP A 24 -2.88 15.01 8.50
C ASP A 24 -1.81 15.65 7.61
N TRP A 25 -1.59 15.14 6.41
CA TRP A 25 -0.53 15.56 5.52
C TRP A 25 -1.04 16.41 4.36
N SER A 26 -0.23 17.37 3.92
CA SER A 26 -0.37 18.06 2.63
C SER A 26 0.54 17.36 1.63
N MET A 27 -0.06 16.62 0.69
CA MET A 27 0.68 15.75 -0.24
C MET A 27 0.51 16.20 -1.69
N PRO A 28 1.52 15.98 -2.56
CA PRO A 28 1.38 16.24 -3.99
C PRO A 28 0.34 15.28 -4.58
N PHE A 29 -0.74 15.85 -5.11
CA PHE A 29 -1.80 15.10 -5.80
C PHE A 29 -1.45 14.84 -7.26
N SER A 30 -0.91 15.85 -7.94
CA SER A 30 -0.44 15.75 -9.33
C SER A 30 0.49 16.91 -9.71
N TYR A 31 1.30 16.69 -10.74
CA TYR A 31 2.16 17.68 -11.41
C TYR A 31 1.61 17.98 -12.82
N GLU A 32 1.64 17.02 -13.71
CA GLU A 32 1.16 17.14 -15.08
C GLU A 32 -0.28 16.61 -15.26
N GLY A 33 -0.88 16.06 -14.19
CA GLY A 33 -2.24 15.52 -14.13
C GLY A 33 -2.30 14.00 -14.04
N THR A 34 -3.27 13.50 -13.27
CA THR A 34 -3.43 12.09 -12.89
C THR A 34 -3.31 11.10 -14.05
N LEU A 35 -4.01 11.37 -15.17
CA LEU A 35 -4.02 10.42 -16.31
C LEU A 35 -2.68 10.38 -17.04
N LYS A 36 -1.99 11.52 -17.18
CA LYS A 36 -0.68 11.59 -17.81
C LYS A 36 0.38 10.90 -16.97
N GLU A 37 0.36 11.14 -15.66
CA GLU A 37 1.28 10.51 -14.71
C GLU A 37 1.04 9.00 -14.61
N HIS A 38 -0.23 8.56 -14.66
CA HIS A 38 -0.56 7.15 -14.77
C HIS A 38 0.07 6.50 -16.01
N ASP A 39 -0.06 7.15 -17.17
CA ASP A 39 0.51 6.69 -18.44
C ASP A 39 2.05 6.64 -18.39
N ILE A 40 2.69 7.64 -17.79
CA ILE A 40 4.14 7.66 -17.58
C ILE A 40 4.60 6.40 -16.81
N VAL A 41 3.91 6.05 -15.73
CA VAL A 41 4.27 4.87 -14.91
C VAL A 41 3.99 3.56 -15.67
N ARG A 42 2.96 3.51 -16.53
CA ARG A 42 2.67 2.31 -17.35
C ARG A 42 3.62 2.13 -18.53
N THR A 43 4.19 3.22 -19.07
CA THR A 43 4.93 3.18 -20.33
C THR A 43 6.42 3.49 -20.20
N SER A 44 6.85 4.03 -19.04
CA SER A 44 8.24 4.40 -18.79
C SER A 44 8.61 4.27 -17.32
N SER A 45 8.86 5.37 -16.61
CA SER A 45 9.18 5.38 -15.18
C SER A 45 8.76 6.69 -14.52
N GLY A 46 8.12 6.57 -13.35
CA GLY A 46 7.76 7.68 -12.49
C GLY A 46 8.20 7.46 -11.04
N PHE A 47 8.36 8.54 -10.28
CA PHE A 47 8.63 8.44 -8.86
C PHE A 47 7.57 9.14 -8.01
N PHE A 48 7.30 8.58 -6.84
CA PHE A 48 6.36 9.08 -5.85
C PHE A 48 7.10 9.38 -4.55
N ASP A 49 6.86 10.57 -3.99
CA ASP A 49 7.22 10.84 -2.61
C ASP A 49 6.20 10.14 -1.69
N VAL A 50 6.66 9.14 -0.97
CA VAL A 50 5.89 8.41 0.03
C VAL A 50 6.46 8.61 1.45
N SER A 51 7.20 9.71 1.67
CA SER A 51 7.85 10.02 2.94
C SER A 51 6.89 10.33 4.09
N HIS A 52 5.60 10.43 3.82
CA HIS A 52 4.57 10.50 4.85
C HIS A 52 4.36 9.17 5.60
N MET A 53 4.70 8.03 4.99
CA MET A 53 4.67 6.72 5.64
C MET A 53 5.69 6.65 6.77
N GLY A 54 5.44 5.81 7.77
CA GLY A 54 6.39 5.57 8.85
C GLY A 54 7.63 4.78 8.40
N ARG A 55 8.75 4.97 9.08
CA ARG A 55 9.98 4.17 8.95
C ARG A 55 10.51 3.88 10.33
N LEU A 56 10.19 2.69 10.86
CA LEU A 56 10.64 2.27 12.19
C LEU A 56 11.76 1.25 12.04
N GLU A 57 12.92 1.55 12.56
CA GLU A 57 14.05 0.62 12.62
C GLU A 57 13.96 -0.22 13.89
N ILE A 58 13.95 -1.52 13.73
CA ILE A 58 13.78 -2.52 14.78
C ILE A 58 14.98 -3.46 14.73
N GLN A 59 15.60 -3.74 15.89
CA GLN A 59 16.71 -4.70 15.96
C GLN A 59 16.22 -6.12 15.67
N TYR A 60 17.03 -6.93 15.01
CA TYR A 60 16.68 -8.31 14.68
C TYR A 60 16.29 -9.16 15.91
N SER A 61 16.85 -8.85 17.07
CA SER A 61 16.52 -9.52 18.36
C SER A 61 15.05 -9.40 18.76
N GLU A 62 14.30 -8.45 18.18
CA GLU A 62 12.87 -8.23 18.46
C GLU A 62 11.94 -9.09 17.58
N ILE A 63 12.48 -9.84 16.62
CA ILE A 63 11.71 -10.54 15.58
C ILE A 63 10.67 -11.52 16.13
N GLU A 64 10.98 -12.22 17.24
CA GLU A 64 10.04 -13.14 17.89
C GLU A 64 8.85 -12.42 18.53
N LYS A 65 9.05 -11.17 18.99
CA LYS A 65 7.95 -10.37 19.51
C LYS A 65 7.06 -9.89 18.35
N ILE A 66 7.66 -9.44 17.26
CA ILE A 66 6.95 -9.02 16.03
C ILE A 66 6.11 -10.17 15.48
N SER A 67 6.65 -11.39 15.41
CA SER A 67 5.94 -12.56 14.87
C SER A 67 4.62 -12.89 15.60
N LYS A 68 4.50 -12.49 16.86
CA LYS A 68 3.28 -12.65 17.65
C LYS A 68 2.19 -11.60 17.38
N LEU A 69 2.50 -10.59 16.59
CA LEU A 69 1.63 -9.44 16.32
C LEU A 69 1.12 -9.39 14.88
N ILE A 70 1.65 -10.25 14.01
CA ILE A 70 1.38 -10.23 12.57
C ILE A 70 0.92 -11.59 12.05
N CYS A 71 0.12 -11.59 10.99
CA CYS A 71 -0.41 -12.81 10.39
C CYS A 71 0.58 -13.56 9.48
N SER A 72 1.73 -12.96 9.14
CA SER A 72 2.71 -13.57 8.24
C SER A 72 3.89 -14.15 8.99
N GLU A 73 4.46 -15.23 8.45
CA GLU A 73 5.74 -15.77 8.93
C GLU A 73 6.88 -14.81 8.59
N ILE A 74 7.61 -14.36 9.61
CA ILE A 74 8.74 -13.43 9.45
C ILE A 74 10.05 -14.00 9.95
N ILE A 75 10.02 -14.99 10.86
CA ILE A 75 11.22 -15.54 11.48
C ILE A 75 12.05 -16.30 10.44
N ASP A 76 11.38 -17.22 9.72
CA ASP A 76 12.04 -18.17 8.82
C ASP A 76 12.32 -17.60 7.41
N ILE A 77 11.82 -16.39 7.08
CA ILE A 77 12.18 -15.78 5.80
C ILE A 77 13.67 -15.39 5.80
N PRO A 78 14.38 -15.57 4.68
CA PRO A 78 15.78 -15.15 4.58
C PRO A 78 15.99 -13.67 4.87
N SER A 79 17.19 -13.28 5.29
CA SER A 79 17.64 -11.89 5.24
C SER A 79 17.59 -11.35 3.80
N ASN A 80 17.58 -10.04 3.68
CA ASN A 80 17.47 -9.33 2.41
C ASN A 80 16.16 -9.63 1.66
N LYS A 81 15.05 -9.82 2.40
CA LYS A 81 13.69 -9.97 1.87
C LYS A 81 12.77 -8.86 2.35
N ALA A 82 11.85 -8.48 1.48
CA ALA A 82 10.72 -7.64 1.82
C ALA A 82 9.46 -8.51 2.02
N LEU A 83 8.73 -8.27 3.11
CA LEU A 83 7.52 -8.99 3.48
C LEU A 83 6.37 -8.01 3.66
N TYR A 84 5.30 -8.19 2.89
CA TYR A 84 4.01 -7.56 3.17
C TYR A 84 3.26 -8.37 4.23
N SER A 85 2.76 -7.73 5.27
CA SER A 85 2.03 -8.38 6.35
C SER A 85 0.99 -7.45 6.96
N ILE A 86 0.17 -7.99 7.85
CA ILE A 86 -0.88 -7.27 8.54
C ILE A 86 -0.69 -7.44 10.05
N PHE A 87 -0.58 -6.31 10.78
CA PHE A 87 -0.77 -6.30 12.23
C PHE A 87 -2.24 -6.52 12.56
N THR A 88 -2.51 -7.43 13.46
CA THR A 88 -3.88 -7.75 13.88
C THR A 88 -4.10 -7.42 15.36
N ASN A 89 -5.34 -7.09 15.71
CA ASN A 89 -5.76 -6.94 17.10
C ASN A 89 -6.25 -8.28 17.68
N ALA A 90 -6.66 -8.28 18.93
CA ALA A 90 -7.14 -9.50 19.62
C ALA A 90 -8.36 -10.13 18.95
N ASP A 91 -9.17 -9.34 18.24
CA ASP A 91 -10.36 -9.80 17.51
C ASP A 91 -10.02 -10.26 16.08
N GLY A 92 -8.75 -10.28 15.68
CA GLY A 92 -8.27 -10.66 14.35
C GLY A 92 -8.44 -9.60 13.28
N ASN A 93 -8.91 -8.40 13.63
CA ASN A 93 -9.06 -7.30 12.66
C ASN A 93 -7.72 -6.61 12.37
N ALA A 94 -7.62 -6.00 11.20
CA ALA A 94 -6.40 -5.34 10.74
C ALA A 94 -6.15 -4.02 11.48
N LEU A 95 -5.07 -3.92 12.23
CA LEU A 95 -4.58 -2.64 12.76
C LEU A 95 -3.88 -1.81 11.71
N ASP A 96 -3.08 -2.45 10.87
CA ASP A 96 -2.40 -1.85 9.73
C ASP A 96 -1.89 -2.94 8.78
N ASP A 97 -1.80 -2.62 7.49
CA ASP A 97 -1.02 -3.38 6.53
C ASP A 97 0.33 -2.69 6.32
N VAL A 98 1.39 -3.47 6.37
CA VAL A 98 2.75 -2.94 6.45
C VAL A 98 3.72 -3.71 5.56
N ILE A 99 4.86 -3.09 5.26
CA ILE A 99 5.98 -3.76 4.64
C ILE A 99 7.15 -3.81 5.62
N PHE A 100 7.74 -5.00 5.78
CA PHE A 100 8.97 -5.22 6.48
C PHE A 100 10.12 -5.38 5.48
N TRP A 101 11.19 -4.61 5.64
CA TRP A 101 12.46 -4.83 4.97
C TRP A 101 13.40 -5.51 5.96
N LYS A 102 13.66 -6.78 5.74
CA LYS A 102 14.50 -7.60 6.62
C LYS A 102 15.94 -7.60 6.14
N PHE A 103 16.84 -7.10 6.96
CA PHE A 103 18.30 -7.18 6.79
C PHE A 103 18.89 -8.17 7.80
N ASP A 104 20.20 -8.39 7.77
CA ASP A 104 20.87 -9.34 8.67
C ASP A 104 20.81 -8.94 10.14
N ASP A 105 20.90 -7.63 10.42
CA ASP A 105 21.02 -7.07 11.76
C ASP A 105 19.76 -6.30 12.22
N LYS A 106 18.92 -5.92 11.30
CA LYS A 106 17.75 -5.06 11.55
C LYS A 106 16.59 -5.30 10.61
N ILE A 107 15.47 -4.72 10.97
CA ILE A 107 14.24 -4.70 10.20
C ILE A 107 13.81 -3.24 10.06
N ILE A 108 13.44 -2.81 8.86
CA ILE A 108 12.72 -1.55 8.67
C ILE A 108 11.24 -1.88 8.51
N LEU A 109 10.43 -1.42 9.42
CA LEU A 109 8.98 -1.52 9.39
C LEU A 109 8.39 -0.23 8.80
N ILE A 110 7.58 -0.36 7.76
CA ILE A 110 6.96 0.76 7.04
C ILE A 110 5.44 0.68 7.20
N PRO A 111 4.86 1.32 8.24
CA PRO A 111 3.42 1.44 8.44
C PRO A 111 2.82 2.59 7.62
N ASN A 112 1.50 2.53 7.41
CA ASN A 112 0.75 3.62 6.81
C ASN A 112 0.83 4.91 7.66
N ALA A 113 0.84 6.06 7.00
CA ALA A 113 0.96 7.37 7.66
C ALA A 113 -0.11 7.62 8.72
N SER A 114 -1.36 7.23 8.45
CA SER A 114 -2.49 7.37 9.37
C SER A 114 -2.37 6.50 10.61
N ASN A 115 -1.61 5.41 10.54
CA ASN A 115 -1.50 4.41 11.57
C ASN A 115 -0.17 4.45 12.35
N LEU A 116 0.77 5.30 11.94
CA LEU A 116 2.12 5.35 12.53
C LEU A 116 2.08 5.42 14.06
N GLU A 117 1.34 6.35 14.64
CA GLU A 117 1.28 6.52 16.10
C GLU A 117 0.55 5.35 16.80
N LYS A 118 -0.45 4.76 16.13
CA LYS A 118 -1.12 3.55 16.61
C LYS A 118 -0.17 2.35 16.63
N ILE A 119 0.59 2.15 15.56
CA ILE A 119 1.57 1.06 15.49
C ILE A 119 2.71 1.26 16.49
N LYS A 120 3.23 2.48 16.66
CA LYS A 120 4.21 2.78 17.72
C LYS A 120 3.68 2.42 19.12
N SER A 121 2.44 2.83 19.41
CA SER A 121 1.80 2.51 20.69
C SER A 121 1.59 0.99 20.86
N HIS A 122 1.23 0.29 19.78
CA HIS A 122 1.06 -1.16 19.77
C HIS A 122 2.39 -1.89 20.02
N LEU A 123 3.48 -1.46 19.39
CA LEU A 123 4.82 -2.01 19.61
C LEU A 123 5.26 -1.81 21.06
N VAL A 124 5.08 -0.61 21.62
CA VAL A 124 5.41 -0.32 23.03
C VAL A 124 4.62 -1.21 23.99
N ALA A 125 3.32 -1.38 23.76
CA ALA A 125 2.45 -2.23 24.58
C ALA A 125 2.90 -3.71 24.61
N HIS A 126 3.61 -4.15 23.56
CA HIS A 126 4.14 -5.51 23.45
C HIS A 126 5.67 -5.59 23.70
N ASN A 127 6.25 -4.55 24.29
CA ASN A 127 7.67 -4.45 24.65
C ASN A 127 8.62 -4.65 23.44
N VAL A 128 8.22 -4.20 22.25
CA VAL A 128 9.08 -4.15 21.06
C VAL A 128 9.80 -2.80 21.05
N GLU A 129 11.14 -2.83 21.01
CA GLU A 129 11.96 -1.63 20.90
C GLU A 129 12.14 -1.23 19.43
N PHE A 130 12.08 0.09 19.17
CA PHE A 130 12.27 0.63 17.82
C PHE A 130 12.88 2.04 17.88
N ILE A 131 13.45 2.46 16.74
CA ILE A 131 13.89 3.84 16.51
C ILE A 131 13.05 4.40 15.35
N ASP A 132 12.37 5.53 15.58
CA ASP A 132 11.64 6.23 14.52
C ASP A 132 12.59 7.02 13.64
N LYS A 133 12.79 6.53 12.41
CA LYS A 133 13.61 7.16 11.36
C LYS A 133 12.82 8.09 10.45
N SER A 134 11.51 8.20 10.63
CA SER A 134 10.64 8.98 9.75
C SER A 134 11.02 10.46 9.65
N PRO A 135 11.43 11.14 10.75
CA PRO A 135 11.83 12.56 10.66
C PRO A 135 13.15 12.78 9.91
N ASP A 136 14.05 11.80 9.94
CA ASP A 136 15.43 11.93 9.48
C ASP A 136 15.66 11.37 8.07
N THR A 137 14.61 10.81 7.44
CA THR A 137 14.73 10.13 6.15
C THR A 137 13.61 10.52 5.20
N VAL A 138 13.84 10.31 3.90
CA VAL A 138 12.81 10.30 2.86
C VAL A 138 12.57 8.87 2.39
N LEU A 139 11.38 8.63 1.84
CA LEU A 139 11.03 7.37 1.17
C LEU A 139 10.46 7.70 -0.20
N ILE A 140 11.11 7.20 -1.26
CA ILE A 140 10.74 7.45 -2.65
C ILE A 140 10.47 6.11 -3.33
N ALA A 141 9.28 5.97 -3.93
CA ALA A 141 8.93 4.82 -4.77
C ALA A 141 9.19 5.17 -6.24
N VAL A 142 10.05 4.43 -6.93
CA VAL A 142 10.35 4.59 -8.36
C VAL A 142 9.78 3.39 -9.10
N GLN A 143 8.83 3.63 -10.00
CA GLN A 143 7.97 2.58 -10.55
C GLN A 143 7.79 2.76 -12.06
N GLY A 144 7.77 1.64 -12.79
CA GLY A 144 7.51 1.59 -14.23
C GLY A 144 8.38 0.56 -14.93
N PRO A 145 8.03 0.15 -16.18
CA PRO A 145 8.74 -0.90 -16.91
C PRO A 145 10.21 -0.57 -17.17
N ASP A 146 10.59 0.70 -17.33
CA ASP A 146 11.96 1.11 -17.60
C ASP A 146 12.77 1.38 -16.32
N THR A 147 12.13 1.34 -15.13
CA THR A 147 12.76 1.77 -13.86
C THR A 147 14.07 1.04 -13.61
N ILE A 148 14.08 -0.28 -13.71
CA ILE A 148 15.26 -1.10 -13.38
C ILE A 148 16.44 -0.75 -14.29
N GLU A 149 16.22 -0.62 -15.60
CA GLU A 149 17.25 -0.25 -16.57
C GLU A 149 17.81 1.15 -16.28
N LEU A 150 16.95 2.09 -15.92
CA LEU A 150 17.34 3.48 -15.68
C LEU A 150 18.21 3.69 -14.43
N ILE A 151 18.02 2.86 -13.40
CA ILE A 151 18.70 3.07 -12.10
C ILE A 151 19.84 2.08 -11.80
N GLN A 152 20.03 1.03 -12.60
CA GLN A 152 21.00 -0.06 -12.33
C GLN A 152 22.48 0.40 -12.32
N ASP A 153 22.79 1.56 -12.82
CA ASP A 153 24.15 2.13 -12.75
C ASP A 153 24.49 2.73 -11.37
N ARG A 154 23.49 2.99 -10.54
CA ARG A 154 23.65 3.48 -9.17
C ARG A 154 23.24 2.46 -8.11
N PHE A 155 22.29 1.58 -8.43
CA PHE A 155 21.72 0.60 -7.50
C PHE A 155 21.92 -0.83 -8.02
N GLU A 156 22.54 -1.69 -7.22
CA GLU A 156 22.52 -3.12 -7.48
C GLU A 156 21.12 -3.66 -7.23
N ILE A 157 20.43 -4.02 -8.29
CA ILE A 157 19.00 -4.37 -8.22
C ILE A 157 18.80 -5.76 -7.61
N PRO A 158 18.12 -5.87 -6.48
CA PRO A 158 17.81 -7.15 -5.87
C PRO A 158 16.71 -7.90 -6.65
N ASP A 159 16.51 -9.17 -6.34
CA ASP A 159 15.35 -9.92 -6.80
C ASP A 159 14.03 -9.26 -6.35
N LYS A 160 12.91 -9.58 -7.01
CA LYS A 160 11.58 -9.13 -6.58
C LYS A 160 11.32 -9.53 -5.12
N PHE A 161 10.72 -8.61 -4.37
CA PHE A 161 10.48 -8.75 -2.93
C PHE A 161 11.76 -9.02 -2.12
N SER A 162 12.87 -8.43 -2.55
CA SER A 162 14.14 -8.46 -1.83
C SER A 162 14.63 -7.05 -1.57
N THR A 163 15.50 -6.93 -0.57
CA THR A 163 16.11 -5.68 -0.14
C THR A 163 17.59 -5.67 -0.49
N ASN A 164 18.14 -4.49 -0.63
CA ASN A 164 19.59 -4.27 -0.70
C ASN A 164 19.93 -2.91 -0.07
N TYR A 165 21.20 -2.61 0.09
CA TYR A 165 21.65 -1.35 0.68
C TYR A 165 22.96 -0.88 0.08
N THR A 166 23.22 0.41 0.20
CA THR A 166 24.50 1.06 0.00
C THR A 166 24.86 1.82 1.27
N GLU A 167 25.96 2.55 1.28
CA GLU A 167 26.32 3.42 2.40
C GLU A 167 25.24 4.47 2.73
N SER A 168 24.59 5.03 1.69
CA SER A 168 23.60 6.12 1.81
C SER A 168 22.15 5.68 1.68
N PHE A 169 21.85 4.48 1.17
CA PHE A 169 20.49 4.08 0.81
C PHE A 169 20.15 2.67 1.28
N LEU A 170 18.95 2.52 1.85
CA LEU A 170 18.28 1.23 2.00
C LEU A 170 17.19 1.16 0.94
N TYR A 171 17.03 0.03 0.25
CA TYR A 171 16.01 -0.08 -0.78
C TYR A 171 15.48 -1.50 -0.93
N ALA A 172 14.26 -1.59 -1.45
CA ALA A 172 13.60 -2.86 -1.74
C ALA A 172 12.99 -2.84 -3.14
N ARG A 173 13.03 -3.98 -3.84
CA ARG A 173 12.30 -4.14 -5.10
C ARG A 173 10.84 -4.49 -4.83
N THR A 174 10.13 -3.47 -4.40
CA THR A 174 8.71 -3.46 -4.01
C THR A 174 8.02 -2.27 -4.66
N GLY A 175 6.70 -2.20 -4.54
CA GLY A 175 5.92 -1.09 -5.07
C GLY A 175 4.42 -1.27 -4.91
N TYR A 176 3.68 -0.25 -5.35
CA TYR A 176 2.22 -0.15 -5.18
C TYR A 176 1.50 0.24 -6.47
N THR A 177 2.06 -0.16 -7.62
CA THR A 177 1.55 0.25 -8.95
C THR A 177 1.21 -0.91 -9.86
N GLY A 178 1.69 -2.12 -9.54
CA GLY A 178 1.63 -3.28 -10.43
C GLY A 178 2.80 -3.35 -11.43
N GLU A 179 3.53 -2.24 -11.62
CA GLU A 179 4.76 -2.22 -12.40
C GLU A 179 5.97 -2.65 -11.56
N ASP A 180 7.06 -2.97 -12.23
CA ASP A 180 8.34 -3.22 -11.57
C ASP A 180 8.94 -1.90 -11.05
N GLY A 181 9.77 -1.99 -10.02
CA GLY A 181 10.38 -0.82 -9.44
C GLY A 181 11.02 -1.06 -8.09
N VAL A 182 11.44 0.01 -7.47
CA VAL A 182 12.07 0.00 -6.14
C VAL A 182 11.47 1.08 -5.25
N GLU A 183 11.50 0.84 -3.96
CA GLU A 183 11.27 1.85 -2.93
C GLU A 183 12.61 2.12 -2.24
N ILE A 184 13.00 3.39 -2.15
CA ILE A 184 14.33 3.83 -1.69
C ILE A 184 14.16 4.72 -0.47
N MET A 185 14.76 4.32 0.64
CA MET A 185 14.90 5.13 1.85
C MET A 185 16.29 5.77 1.85
N ALA A 186 16.34 7.09 2.01
CA ALA A 186 17.56 7.89 2.07
C ALA A 186 17.54 8.81 3.29
N ASN A 187 18.69 9.14 3.85
CA ASN A 187 18.78 10.23 4.82
C ASN A 187 18.41 11.56 4.17
N ASN A 188 17.95 12.52 4.97
CA ASN A 188 17.57 13.85 4.47
C ASN A 188 18.70 14.56 3.70
N GLU A 189 19.95 14.34 4.10
CA GLU A 189 21.15 14.90 3.45
C GLU A 189 21.37 14.33 2.05
N ASP A 190 21.00 13.07 1.82
CA ASP A 190 21.15 12.37 0.53
C ASP A 190 19.93 12.55 -0.40
N ALA A 191 18.83 13.11 0.09
CA ALA A 191 17.57 13.25 -0.64
C ALA A 191 17.70 14.08 -1.92
N GLU A 192 18.44 15.20 -1.86
CA GLU A 192 18.68 16.06 -3.04
C GLU A 192 19.50 15.34 -4.12
N SER A 193 20.53 14.59 -3.71
CA SER A 193 21.35 13.78 -4.61
C SER A 193 20.52 12.66 -5.28
N LEU A 194 19.60 12.04 -4.53
CA LEU A 194 18.70 11.03 -5.09
C LEU A 194 17.75 11.66 -6.11
N LEU A 195 17.08 12.77 -5.77
CA LEU A 195 16.16 13.44 -6.69
C LEU A 195 16.86 13.91 -7.96
N THR A 196 18.05 14.52 -7.84
CA THR A 196 18.85 14.95 -8.98
C THR A 196 19.14 13.79 -9.92
N PHE A 197 19.59 12.65 -9.36
CA PHE A 197 19.84 11.44 -10.14
C PHE A 197 18.59 10.96 -10.88
N LEU A 198 17.42 10.87 -10.20
CA LEU A 198 16.18 10.43 -10.83
C LEU A 198 15.74 11.35 -11.98
N ILE A 199 15.87 12.67 -11.78
CA ILE A 199 15.52 13.67 -12.79
C ILE A 199 16.47 13.60 -14.00
N GLU A 200 17.77 13.44 -13.79
CA GLU A 200 18.77 13.27 -14.86
C GLU A 200 18.52 12.01 -15.70
N LYS A 201 17.98 10.95 -15.08
CA LYS A 201 17.53 9.74 -15.78
C LYS A 201 16.19 9.91 -16.52
N GLY A 202 15.57 11.08 -16.45
CA GLY A 202 14.29 11.38 -17.09
C GLY A 202 13.07 10.81 -16.36
N ILE A 203 13.24 10.28 -15.15
CA ILE A 203 12.17 9.76 -14.32
C ILE A 203 11.33 10.93 -13.80
N LYS A 204 10.02 10.87 -13.98
CA LYS A 204 9.11 11.99 -13.70
C LYS A 204 8.48 11.90 -12.33
N PRO A 205 8.25 13.03 -11.63
CA PRO A 205 7.46 13.05 -10.42
C PRO A 205 6.00 12.74 -10.72
N CYS A 206 5.38 11.91 -9.88
CA CYS A 206 3.99 11.50 -9.96
C CYS A 206 3.33 11.69 -8.60
N GLY A 207 2.05 12.10 -8.59
CA GLY A 207 1.31 12.39 -7.38
C GLY A 207 0.33 11.29 -6.97
N LEU A 208 -0.32 11.51 -5.81
CA LEU A 208 -1.24 10.53 -5.21
C LEU A 208 -2.43 10.21 -6.11
N GLY A 209 -2.85 11.12 -7.01
CA GLY A 209 -3.94 10.87 -7.95
C GLY A 209 -3.63 9.69 -8.88
N SER A 210 -2.43 9.65 -9.47
CA SER A 210 -1.99 8.53 -10.31
C SER A 210 -1.67 7.28 -9.50
N ARG A 211 -1.12 7.43 -8.29
CA ARG A 211 -0.89 6.30 -7.37
C ARG A 211 -2.18 5.55 -7.06
N ASP A 212 -3.31 6.24 -6.83
CA ASP A 212 -4.60 5.58 -6.57
C ASP A 212 -5.16 4.85 -7.79
N THR A 213 -5.07 5.43 -8.98
CA THR A 213 -5.53 4.72 -10.20
C THR A 213 -4.67 3.49 -10.52
N LEU A 214 -3.36 3.59 -10.32
CA LEU A 214 -2.40 2.49 -10.54
C LEU A 214 -2.62 1.34 -9.56
N ARG A 215 -2.76 1.62 -8.25
CA ARG A 215 -2.97 0.59 -7.23
C ARG A 215 -4.27 -0.17 -7.44
N LEU A 216 -5.35 0.53 -7.85
CA LEU A 216 -6.65 -0.09 -8.15
C LEU A 216 -6.57 -1.03 -9.35
N GLU A 217 -5.88 -0.64 -10.42
CA GLU A 217 -5.63 -1.54 -11.55
C GLU A 217 -4.81 -2.77 -11.14
N ALA A 218 -3.81 -2.57 -10.27
CA ALA A 218 -3.00 -3.65 -9.69
C ALA A 218 -3.75 -4.48 -8.64
N SER A 219 -4.97 -4.07 -8.29
CA SER A 219 -5.79 -4.74 -7.28
C SER A 219 -5.17 -4.75 -5.88
N LEU A 220 -4.49 -3.66 -5.52
CA LEU A 220 -3.86 -3.49 -4.21
C LEU A 220 -4.82 -2.74 -3.27
N PRO A 221 -5.08 -3.28 -2.07
CA PRO A 221 -5.94 -2.65 -1.07
C PRO A 221 -5.30 -1.38 -0.50
N LEU A 222 -6.13 -0.51 0.07
CA LEU A 222 -5.71 0.70 0.77
C LEU A 222 -6.31 0.68 2.19
N TYR A 223 -5.46 0.89 3.20
CA TYR A 223 -5.94 1.03 4.57
C TYR A 223 -6.87 2.25 4.73
N GLY A 224 -7.94 2.07 5.49
CA GLY A 224 -9.04 3.03 5.63
C GLY A 224 -10.19 2.81 4.65
N PHE A 225 -10.01 1.91 3.67
CA PHE A 225 -11.02 1.54 2.67
C PHE A 225 -11.24 0.03 2.61
N GLU A 226 -10.28 -0.74 2.13
CA GLU A 226 -10.36 -2.20 2.02
C GLU A 226 -9.94 -2.90 3.33
N LEU A 227 -9.08 -2.26 4.11
CA LEU A 227 -8.62 -2.69 5.43
C LEU A 227 -8.95 -1.64 6.47
N THR A 228 -9.54 -2.05 7.58
CA THR A 228 -9.87 -1.21 8.74
C THR A 228 -9.82 -2.05 10.01
N GLU A 229 -9.99 -1.41 11.17
CA GLU A 229 -10.07 -2.11 12.46
C GLU A 229 -11.35 -2.96 12.64
N ASP A 230 -12.24 -2.97 11.64
CA ASP A 230 -13.47 -3.78 11.62
C ASP A 230 -13.41 -4.92 10.58
N ILE A 231 -12.27 -5.10 9.90
CA ILE A 231 -12.09 -6.05 8.79
C ILE A 231 -10.88 -6.93 9.09
N THR A 232 -11.06 -8.25 8.97
CA THR A 232 -9.96 -9.20 9.08
C THR A 232 -9.19 -9.35 7.75
N PRO A 233 -7.95 -9.87 7.75
CA PRO A 233 -7.24 -10.21 6.53
C PRO A 233 -8.01 -11.17 5.60
N VAL A 234 -8.82 -12.08 6.17
CA VAL A 234 -9.67 -13.02 5.41
C VAL A 234 -10.79 -12.27 4.70
N GLU A 235 -11.48 -11.39 5.39
CA GLU A 235 -12.55 -10.55 4.83
C GLU A 235 -12.04 -9.62 3.73
N ALA A 236 -10.79 -9.13 3.87
CA ALA A 236 -10.10 -8.33 2.85
C ALA A 236 -9.57 -9.16 1.66
N SER A 237 -9.83 -10.47 1.61
CA SER A 237 -9.33 -11.40 0.58
C SER A 237 -7.79 -11.44 0.49
N LEU A 238 -7.12 -11.27 1.63
CA LEU A 238 -5.66 -11.30 1.78
C LEU A 238 -5.14 -12.60 2.41
N ASN A 239 -5.84 -13.72 2.19
CA ASN A 239 -5.50 -15.03 2.77
C ASN A 239 -4.06 -15.46 2.49
N TRP A 240 -3.49 -15.02 1.37
CA TRP A 240 -2.11 -15.31 1.00
C TRP A 240 -1.08 -14.71 1.97
N THR A 241 -1.46 -13.72 2.77
CA THR A 241 -0.58 -13.13 3.80
C THR A 241 -0.56 -13.96 5.09
N ILE A 242 -1.54 -14.83 5.29
CA ILE A 242 -1.71 -15.62 6.52
C ILE A 242 -0.82 -16.86 6.42
N THR A 243 0.46 -16.68 6.66
CA THR A 243 1.48 -17.74 6.58
C THR A 243 2.06 -18.13 7.93
N ASN A 244 1.81 -17.32 8.98
CA ASN A 244 2.25 -17.61 10.34
C ASN A 244 1.44 -18.79 10.91
N LYS A 245 2.12 -19.90 11.19
CA LYS A 245 1.52 -21.12 11.74
C LYS A 245 1.52 -21.15 13.28
N ASN A 246 2.21 -20.19 13.88
CA ASN A 246 2.25 -20.04 15.32
C ASN A 246 1.05 -19.24 15.81
N GLU A 247 0.83 -19.23 17.12
CA GLU A 247 -0.17 -18.37 17.72
C GLU A 247 0.30 -16.90 17.65
N TYR A 248 -0.53 -16.05 17.08
CA TYR A 248 -0.36 -14.59 17.03
C TYR A 248 -1.65 -13.89 17.42
N LEU A 249 -1.60 -12.63 17.70
CA LEU A 249 -2.74 -11.86 18.19
C LEU A 249 -3.92 -11.94 17.20
N GLY A 250 -5.07 -12.44 17.65
CA GLY A 250 -6.28 -12.62 16.83
C GLY A 250 -6.29 -13.83 15.91
N SER A 251 -5.27 -14.71 15.95
CA SER A 251 -5.18 -15.91 15.09
C SER A 251 -6.37 -16.85 15.18
N ASN A 252 -7.03 -16.98 16.35
CA ASN A 252 -8.17 -17.87 16.53
C ASN A 252 -9.33 -17.50 15.60
N ARG A 253 -9.76 -16.23 15.60
CA ARG A 253 -10.84 -15.77 14.71
C ARG A 253 -10.47 -15.93 13.23
N ILE A 254 -9.24 -15.63 12.86
CA ILE A 254 -8.74 -15.80 11.48
C ILE A 254 -8.82 -17.27 11.06
N ASN A 255 -8.42 -18.19 11.93
CA ASN A 255 -8.49 -19.64 11.69
C ASN A 255 -9.94 -20.14 11.57
N ASP A 256 -10.87 -19.62 12.38
CA ASP A 256 -12.30 -19.97 12.31
C ASP A 256 -12.87 -19.55 10.93
N GLN A 257 -12.55 -18.34 10.46
CA GLN A 257 -12.96 -17.86 9.13
C GLN A 257 -12.33 -18.70 7.99
N LEU A 258 -11.05 -19.04 8.09
CA LEU A 258 -10.39 -19.94 7.12
C LEU A 258 -10.99 -21.35 7.12
N SER A 259 -11.56 -21.78 8.24
CA SER A 259 -12.24 -23.08 8.41
C SER A 259 -13.70 -23.08 7.93
N GLY A 260 -14.22 -21.95 7.46
CA GLY A 260 -15.53 -21.84 6.82
C GLY A 260 -16.60 -21.10 7.64
N GLU A 261 -16.22 -20.40 8.73
CA GLU A 261 -17.14 -19.47 9.38
C GLU A 261 -17.57 -18.36 8.38
N SER A 262 -18.86 -18.03 8.40
CA SER A 262 -19.39 -16.97 7.54
C SER A 262 -18.77 -15.62 7.89
N HIS A 263 -18.33 -14.89 6.88
CA HIS A 263 -17.65 -13.60 7.03
C HIS A 263 -17.92 -12.70 5.81
N LYS A 264 -17.63 -11.41 5.94
CA LYS A 264 -17.63 -10.47 4.83
C LYS A 264 -16.60 -10.88 3.77
N VAL A 265 -16.80 -10.48 2.52
CA VAL A 265 -15.90 -10.83 1.42
C VAL A 265 -15.65 -9.63 0.53
N LEU A 266 -14.40 -9.22 0.43
CA LEU A 266 -13.96 -8.20 -0.51
C LEU A 266 -13.85 -8.80 -1.92
N LYS A 267 -14.45 -8.13 -2.91
CA LYS A 267 -14.36 -8.51 -4.33
C LYS A 267 -13.95 -7.32 -5.17
N LYS A 268 -13.24 -7.60 -6.26
CA LYS A 268 -13.00 -6.63 -7.31
C LYS A 268 -14.18 -6.57 -8.25
N PHE A 269 -14.46 -5.38 -8.78
CA PHE A 269 -15.49 -5.24 -9.81
C PHE A 269 -15.02 -4.38 -10.98
N ILE A 270 -15.71 -4.57 -12.11
CA ILE A 270 -15.58 -3.76 -13.31
C ILE A 270 -16.97 -3.35 -13.80
N ILE A 271 -17.12 -2.08 -14.15
CA ILE A 271 -18.30 -1.54 -14.81
C ILE A 271 -17.91 -1.16 -16.24
N ASN A 272 -18.64 -1.70 -17.26
CA ASN A 272 -18.37 -1.46 -18.67
C ASN A 272 -18.78 -0.04 -19.12
N SER A 273 -18.45 0.96 -18.31
CA SER A 273 -18.67 2.37 -18.61
C SER A 273 -17.70 3.25 -17.83
N ARG A 274 -17.69 4.55 -18.09
CA ARG A 274 -16.92 5.55 -17.32
C ARG A 274 -17.64 6.03 -16.05
N LYS A 275 -18.82 5.52 -15.76
CA LYS A 275 -19.55 5.88 -14.54
C LYS A 275 -18.92 5.20 -13.34
N ILE A 276 -18.36 5.99 -12.44
CA ILE A 276 -17.59 5.51 -11.29
C ILE A 276 -18.55 5.24 -10.13
N ALA A 277 -18.56 4.01 -9.62
CA ALA A 277 -19.13 3.70 -8.32
C ALA A 277 -18.13 4.14 -7.24
N ARG A 278 -18.50 5.19 -6.50
CA ARG A 278 -17.65 5.74 -5.42
C ARG A 278 -17.83 4.97 -4.14
N THR A 279 -16.95 5.18 -3.17
CA THR A 279 -17.06 4.67 -1.80
C THR A 279 -18.49 4.85 -1.27
N GLU A 280 -18.99 3.85 -0.53
CA GLU A 280 -20.36 3.77 0.00
C GLU A 280 -21.47 3.54 -1.04
N THR A 281 -21.15 3.46 -2.35
CA THR A 281 -22.14 3.02 -3.34
C THR A 281 -22.60 1.60 -3.01
N VAL A 282 -23.92 1.40 -2.96
CA VAL A 282 -24.50 0.07 -2.75
C VAL A 282 -24.42 -0.74 -4.03
N GLY A 283 -23.96 -1.99 -3.93
CA GLY A 283 -24.02 -2.98 -5.00
C GLY A 283 -24.74 -4.24 -4.52
N ILE A 284 -25.53 -4.86 -5.39
CA ILE A 284 -26.30 -6.07 -5.10
C ILE A 284 -25.93 -7.14 -6.10
N ALA A 285 -25.46 -8.30 -5.61
CA ALA A 285 -25.13 -9.48 -6.41
C ALA A 285 -26.04 -10.65 -5.99
N GLY A 286 -27.08 -10.92 -6.76
CA GLY A 286 -28.16 -11.83 -6.36
C GLY A 286 -28.92 -11.28 -5.15
N GLU A 287 -28.86 -11.99 -4.02
CA GLU A 287 -29.46 -11.56 -2.75
C GLU A 287 -28.46 -10.87 -1.81
N THR A 288 -27.16 -10.86 -2.17
CA THR A 288 -26.11 -10.35 -1.29
C THR A 288 -25.83 -8.89 -1.55
N LYS A 289 -25.93 -8.09 -0.49
CA LYS A 289 -25.61 -6.65 -0.51
C LYS A 289 -24.15 -6.45 -0.19
N GLY A 290 -23.53 -5.46 -0.86
CA GLY A 290 -22.19 -4.98 -0.57
C GLY A 290 -22.10 -3.46 -0.65
N LEU A 291 -21.02 -2.93 -0.10
CA LEU A 291 -20.67 -1.51 -0.17
C LEU A 291 -19.34 -1.36 -0.91
N VAL A 292 -19.30 -0.46 -1.88
CA VAL A 292 -18.06 -0.09 -2.55
C VAL A 292 -17.11 0.55 -1.54
N THR A 293 -15.92 0.00 -1.41
CA THR A 293 -14.86 0.54 -0.56
C THR A 293 -14.01 1.54 -1.34
N SER A 294 -13.59 1.19 -2.56
CA SER A 294 -12.87 2.07 -3.48
C SER A 294 -13.42 1.93 -4.89
N GLY A 295 -13.46 3.04 -5.63
CA GLY A 295 -13.84 3.04 -7.04
C GLY A 295 -13.23 4.19 -7.80
N ASN A 296 -12.64 3.89 -8.97
CA ASN A 296 -12.04 4.90 -9.84
C ASN A 296 -12.13 4.48 -11.32
N PHE A 297 -11.73 5.38 -12.20
CA PHE A 297 -11.59 5.10 -13.62
C PHE A 297 -10.21 4.47 -13.88
N SER A 298 -10.20 3.37 -14.65
CA SER A 298 -8.97 2.77 -15.17
C SER A 298 -8.68 3.33 -16.56
N PRO A 299 -7.56 4.06 -16.73
CA PRO A 299 -7.14 4.55 -18.04
C PRO A 299 -6.83 3.42 -19.02
N VAL A 300 -6.17 2.35 -18.55
CA VAL A 300 -5.80 1.18 -19.38
C VAL A 300 -7.04 0.46 -19.90
N LEU A 301 -8.00 0.17 -19.02
CA LEU A 301 -9.22 -0.57 -19.40
C LEU A 301 -10.28 0.33 -20.04
N ASN A 302 -10.18 1.66 -19.90
CA ASN A 302 -11.19 2.65 -20.26
C ASN A 302 -12.57 2.35 -19.63
N LYS A 303 -12.56 1.88 -18.37
CA LYS A 303 -13.71 1.41 -17.62
C LYS A 303 -13.63 1.87 -16.16
N SER A 304 -14.74 1.80 -15.44
CA SER A 304 -14.72 1.95 -13.98
C SER A 304 -14.37 0.63 -13.32
N ILE A 305 -13.47 0.68 -12.33
CA ILE A 305 -13.03 -0.45 -11.52
C ILE A 305 -13.07 -0.09 -10.04
N GLY A 306 -13.05 -1.10 -9.19
CA GLY A 306 -12.96 -0.88 -7.75
C GLY A 306 -13.06 -2.15 -6.93
N PHE A 307 -13.24 -1.93 -5.63
CA PHE A 307 -13.51 -2.97 -4.65
C PHE A 307 -14.88 -2.77 -4.01
N ILE A 308 -15.54 -3.86 -3.70
CA ILE A 308 -16.80 -3.94 -2.98
C ILE A 308 -16.70 -4.99 -1.88
N LEU A 309 -17.10 -4.60 -0.67
CA LEU A 309 -17.17 -5.50 0.49
C LEU A 309 -18.61 -5.99 0.62
N PHE A 310 -18.82 -7.28 0.38
CA PHE A 310 -20.10 -7.96 0.56
C PHE A 310 -20.25 -8.47 2.00
N GLU A 311 -21.48 -8.51 2.47
CA GLU A 311 -21.81 -9.08 3.79
C GLU A 311 -21.52 -10.58 3.89
N ASN A 312 -21.59 -11.30 2.77
CA ASN A 312 -21.27 -12.71 2.60
C ASN A 312 -20.81 -12.98 1.18
N MET A 313 -20.36 -14.22 0.89
CA MET A 313 -19.99 -14.62 -0.47
C MET A 313 -21.19 -14.46 -1.42
N PRO A 314 -21.08 -13.62 -2.48
CA PRO A 314 -22.14 -13.44 -3.44
C PRO A 314 -22.34 -14.70 -4.28
N SER A 315 -23.61 -15.00 -4.62
CA SER A 315 -23.98 -16.17 -5.43
C SER A 315 -23.84 -15.95 -6.94
N HIS A 316 -23.66 -14.71 -7.37
CA HIS A 316 -23.56 -14.31 -8.78
C HIS A 316 -22.43 -13.31 -8.98
N ASP A 317 -21.85 -13.29 -10.17
CA ASP A 317 -20.80 -12.32 -10.53
C ASP A 317 -21.39 -10.99 -11.04
N LEU A 318 -22.66 -10.97 -11.48
CA LEU A 318 -23.33 -9.74 -11.89
C LEU A 318 -23.72 -8.90 -10.67
N ILE A 319 -23.33 -7.64 -10.67
CA ILE A 319 -23.66 -6.66 -9.63
C ILE A 319 -24.50 -5.54 -10.23
N GLU A 320 -25.58 -5.18 -9.56
CA GLU A 320 -26.34 -3.95 -9.83
C GLU A 320 -25.92 -2.86 -8.84
N PHE A 321 -25.36 -1.76 -9.34
CA PHE A 321 -24.93 -0.60 -8.56
C PHE A 321 -25.98 0.51 -8.64
N ASP A 322 -26.38 1.07 -7.51
CA ASP A 322 -27.15 2.33 -7.48
C ASP A 322 -26.19 3.53 -7.53
N ILE A 323 -25.99 4.06 -8.73
CA ILE A 323 -25.17 5.26 -8.92
C ILE A 323 -26.08 6.48 -9.14
N ARG A 324 -26.34 7.24 -8.08
CA ARG A 324 -27.18 8.44 -8.09
C ARG A 324 -28.61 8.17 -8.64
N GLY A 325 -29.24 7.10 -8.18
CA GLY A 325 -30.58 6.69 -8.59
C GLY A 325 -30.65 6.00 -9.96
N ASN A 326 -29.51 5.66 -10.56
CA ASN A 326 -29.46 4.87 -11.79
C ASN A 326 -28.87 3.49 -11.48
N LEU A 327 -29.57 2.44 -11.83
CA LEU A 327 -29.03 1.08 -11.75
C LEU A 327 -28.04 0.85 -12.90
N ILE A 328 -26.84 0.47 -12.57
CA ILE A 328 -25.75 0.23 -13.51
C ILE A 328 -25.18 -1.16 -13.23
N GLU A 329 -25.11 -1.97 -14.27
CA GLU A 329 -24.53 -3.29 -14.18
C GLU A 329 -22.98 -3.26 -14.20
N GLY A 330 -22.39 -4.09 -13.37
CA GLY A 330 -20.98 -4.43 -13.34
C GLY A 330 -20.79 -5.91 -13.06
N ASN A 331 -19.54 -6.36 -13.11
CA ASN A 331 -19.21 -7.76 -12.84
C ASN A 331 -18.10 -7.88 -11.80
N ILE A 332 -18.19 -8.90 -10.97
CA ILE A 332 -17.07 -9.36 -10.14
C ILE A 332 -15.99 -9.87 -11.11
N VAL A 333 -14.74 -9.54 -10.78
CA VAL A 333 -13.55 -10.03 -11.48
C VAL A 333 -12.59 -10.65 -10.49
N ASN A 334 -11.88 -11.71 -10.91
CA ASN A 334 -10.89 -12.40 -10.09
C ASN A 334 -9.52 -11.72 -10.16
#